data_d453a322cc5ad988846f99a366095bc9
#
_entry.id   d453a322cc5ad988846f99a366095bc9
#
_cell.length_a   1.000
_cell.length_b   1.000
_cell.length_c   1.000
_cell.angle_alpha   90.00
_cell.angle_beta   90.00
_cell.angle_gamma   90.00
#
_symmetry.space_group_name_H-M   'P 1'
#
loop_
_entity.id
_entity.type
_entity.pdbx_description
1 polymer ?
#
loop_
_entity_poly.entity_id
_entity_poly.type
_entity_poly.pdbx_seq_one_letter_code
_entity_poly.pdbx_strand_id
1 'polypeptide(L)'
;MATKIEDIHYEATKAAKTAVHNFLQDWNTKTGGNEYGEPMYCGFANVSIHPARGRFVRYMKQMKIGDNGYRGGWRISYYDIMPKNHPYLHTQSMSIREIACDAFRDELVKYGLTVYSESRAD
;
A
#
# COMPACT_ATOMS: atom_id res chain seq x y z
N MET A 1 -6.18 5.82 25.23
CA MET A 1 -6.51 6.98 24.41
C MET A 1 -6.88 6.53 23.01
N ALA A 2 -8.01 7.00 22.49
CA ALA A 2 -8.45 6.59 21.15
C ALA A 2 -7.54 7.21 20.09
N THR A 3 -7.07 6.39 19.16
CA THR A 3 -6.27 6.87 18.05
C THR A 3 -7.17 7.52 17.01
N LYS A 4 -6.77 8.68 16.51
CA LYS A 4 -7.52 9.37 15.45
C LYS A 4 -7.39 8.59 14.13
N ILE A 5 -8.46 8.60 13.36
CA ILE A 5 -8.49 7.91 12.06
C ILE A 5 -7.41 8.46 11.13
N GLU A 6 -7.20 9.79 11.12
CA GLU A 6 -6.16 10.42 10.31
C GLU A 6 -4.78 9.89 10.67
N ASP A 7 -4.53 9.64 11.95
CA ASP A 7 -3.25 9.12 12.41
C ASP A 7 -3.04 7.67 11.96
N ILE A 8 -4.10 6.87 11.96
CA ILE A 8 -4.02 5.49 11.46
C ILE A 8 -3.63 5.51 9.98
N HIS A 9 -4.27 6.35 9.19
CA HIS A 9 -3.95 6.49 7.77
C HIS A 9 -2.51 6.98 7.57
N TYR A 10 -2.09 7.98 8.33
CA TYR A 10 -0.74 8.51 8.27
C TYR A 10 0.30 7.42 8.56
N GLU A 11 0.09 6.65 9.63
CA GLU A 11 1.03 5.59 10.01
C GLU A 11 1.06 4.47 8.98
N ALA A 12 -0.08 4.14 8.39
CA ALA A 12 -0.14 3.11 7.36
C ALA A 12 0.62 3.55 6.09
N THR A 13 0.45 4.80 5.68
CA THR A 13 1.18 5.37 4.54
C THR A 13 2.69 5.41 4.83
N LYS A 14 3.06 5.81 6.03
CA LYS A 14 4.45 5.86 6.46
C LYS A 14 5.08 4.48 6.43
N ALA A 15 4.35 3.46 6.90
CA ALA A 15 4.82 2.08 6.88
C ALA A 15 5.07 1.61 5.44
N ALA A 16 4.18 1.95 4.52
CA ALA A 16 4.34 1.60 3.11
C ALA A 16 5.59 2.26 2.51
N LYS A 17 5.79 3.55 2.77
CA LYS A 17 6.97 4.28 2.28
C LYS A 17 8.26 3.68 2.82
N THR A 18 8.30 3.39 4.12
CA THR A 18 9.48 2.82 4.76
C THR A 18 9.81 1.45 4.18
N ALA A 19 8.79 0.62 3.96
CA ALA A 19 8.99 -0.71 3.40
C ALA A 19 9.56 -0.65 1.98
N VAL A 20 9.06 0.26 1.16
CA VAL A 20 9.58 0.46 -0.20
C VAL A 20 11.03 0.93 -0.16
N HIS A 21 11.33 1.90 0.71
CA HIS A 21 12.70 2.41 0.86
C HIS A 21 13.67 1.28 1.24
N ASN A 22 13.31 0.50 2.24
CA ASN A 22 14.16 -0.59 2.72
C ASN A 22 14.33 -1.68 1.65
N PHE A 23 13.26 -2.00 0.94
CA PHE A 23 13.32 -2.98 -0.14
C PHE A 23 14.29 -2.53 -1.24
N LEU A 24 14.21 -1.27 -1.63
CA LEU A 24 15.07 -0.75 -2.71
C LEU A 24 16.53 -0.66 -2.29
N GLN A 25 16.80 -0.32 -1.02
CA GLN A 25 18.16 -0.35 -0.51
C GLN A 25 18.75 -1.76 -0.56
N ASP A 26 17.96 -2.75 -0.14
CA ASP A 26 18.38 -4.15 -0.17
C ASP A 26 18.59 -4.62 -1.62
N TRP A 27 17.67 -4.26 -2.51
CA TRP A 27 17.77 -4.57 -3.93
C TRP A 27 19.05 -3.98 -4.54
N ASN A 28 19.33 -2.72 -4.26
CA ASN A 28 20.54 -2.06 -4.78
C ASN A 28 21.80 -2.71 -4.24
N THR A 29 21.80 -3.13 -2.97
CA THR A 29 22.94 -3.82 -2.38
C THR A 29 23.20 -5.16 -3.08
N LYS A 30 22.13 -5.92 -3.33
CA LYS A 30 22.25 -7.26 -3.95
C LYS A 30 22.61 -7.20 -5.42
N THR A 31 22.19 -6.15 -6.13
CA THR A 31 22.38 -6.06 -7.59
C THR A 31 23.54 -5.17 -7.98
N GLY A 32 24.27 -4.60 -7.04
CA GLY A 32 25.41 -3.74 -7.33
C GLY A 32 25.03 -2.29 -7.63
N GLY A 33 23.85 -1.88 -7.24
CA GLY A 33 23.42 -0.49 -7.37
C GLY A 33 22.44 -0.26 -8.51
N ASN A 34 22.48 0.95 -9.07
CA ASN A 34 21.48 1.40 -10.04
C ASN A 34 21.59 0.75 -11.43
N GLU A 35 22.56 -0.13 -11.63
CA GLU A 35 22.77 -0.75 -12.94
C GLU A 35 21.55 -1.53 -13.43
N TYR A 36 20.84 -2.18 -12.52
CA TYR A 36 19.67 -2.99 -12.85
C TYR A 36 18.35 -2.27 -12.63
N GLY A 37 18.38 -1.04 -12.07
CA GLY A 37 17.17 -0.29 -11.79
C GLY A 37 16.27 -0.98 -10.79
N GLU A 38 14.97 -0.78 -10.93
CA GLU A 38 13.98 -1.43 -10.07
C GLU A 38 13.63 -2.83 -10.63
N PRO A 39 13.08 -3.73 -9.79
CA PRO A 39 12.63 -5.05 -10.27
C PRO A 39 11.61 -4.89 -11.40
N MET A 40 11.80 -5.62 -12.49
CA MET A 40 11.05 -5.41 -13.74
C MET A 40 9.81 -6.28 -13.90
N TYR A 41 9.49 -7.13 -12.94
CA TYR A 41 8.29 -7.96 -13.01
C TYR A 41 7.06 -7.09 -12.82
N CYS A 42 6.29 -6.88 -13.88
CA CYS A 42 5.16 -5.96 -13.88
C CYS A 42 3.92 -6.59 -13.28
N GLY A 43 3.14 -5.78 -12.57
CA GLY A 43 1.90 -6.24 -11.99
C GLY A 43 1.21 -5.18 -11.14
N PHE A 44 0.08 -5.56 -10.59
CA PHE A 44 -0.76 -4.68 -9.77
C PHE A 44 -0.86 -5.22 -8.35
N ALA A 45 -1.05 -4.32 -7.40
CA ALA A 45 -1.28 -4.70 -6.02
C ALA A 45 -2.24 -3.72 -5.37
N ASN A 46 -3.03 -4.22 -4.44
CA ASN A 46 -3.96 -3.43 -3.67
C ASN A 46 -4.21 -4.07 -2.31
N VAL A 47 -4.82 -3.31 -1.41
CA VAL A 47 -5.37 -3.85 -0.17
C VAL A 47 -6.89 -3.85 -0.27
N SER A 48 -7.53 -4.76 0.47
CA SER A 48 -8.98 -4.86 0.54
C SER A 48 -9.39 -4.91 2.01
N ILE A 49 -10.22 -3.97 2.44
CA ILE A 49 -10.69 -3.84 3.82
C ILE A 49 -12.09 -4.39 3.91
N HIS A 50 -12.32 -5.33 4.83
CA HIS A 50 -13.62 -5.97 5.01
C HIS A 50 -14.15 -5.74 6.42
N PRO A 51 -15.40 -5.36 6.57
CA PRO A 51 -16.36 -5.00 5.51
C PRO A 51 -16.03 -3.63 4.90
N ALA A 52 -16.68 -3.30 3.78
CA ALA A 52 -16.48 -2.02 3.09
C ALA A 52 -17.23 -0.88 3.81
N ARG A 53 -17.07 -0.83 5.12
CA ARG A 53 -17.72 0.14 5.99
C ARG A 53 -16.92 0.29 7.27
N GLY A 54 -17.36 1.18 8.14
CA GLY A 54 -16.68 1.47 9.40
C GLY A 54 -16.00 2.81 9.34
N ARG A 55 -15.42 3.23 10.47
CA ARG A 55 -14.85 4.58 10.59
C ARG A 55 -13.72 4.84 9.62
N PHE A 56 -12.80 3.88 9.47
CA PHE A 56 -11.67 4.05 8.58
C PHE A 56 -12.12 4.12 7.12
N VAL A 57 -13.04 3.24 6.71
CA VAL A 57 -13.55 3.25 5.33
C VAL A 57 -14.31 4.54 5.05
N ARG A 58 -15.09 5.04 6.01
CA ARG A 58 -15.77 6.33 5.84
C ARG A 58 -14.78 7.47 5.61
N TYR A 59 -13.66 7.46 6.35
CA TYR A 59 -12.61 8.45 6.16
C TYR A 59 -12.00 8.34 4.77
N MET A 60 -11.75 7.10 4.30
CA MET A 60 -11.24 6.88 2.95
C MET A 60 -12.21 7.44 1.90
N LYS A 61 -13.50 7.22 2.08
CA LYS A 61 -14.53 7.76 1.18
C LYS A 61 -14.53 9.28 1.17
N GLN A 62 -14.41 9.90 2.34
CA GLN A 62 -14.33 11.36 2.45
C GLN A 62 -13.12 11.92 1.70
N MET A 63 -12.00 11.22 1.78
CA MET A 63 -10.76 11.63 1.14
C MET A 63 -10.68 11.21 -0.32
N LYS A 64 -11.69 10.50 -0.82
CA LYS A 64 -11.75 9.96 -2.19
C LYS A 64 -10.60 9.02 -2.48
N ILE A 65 -10.27 8.18 -1.50
CA ILE A 65 -9.21 7.18 -1.58
C ILE A 65 -9.85 5.80 -1.69
N GLY A 66 -9.61 5.11 -2.80
CA GLY A 66 -10.10 3.76 -2.98
C GLY A 66 -11.46 3.68 -3.64
N ASP A 67 -11.99 2.47 -3.75
CA ASP A 67 -13.29 2.20 -4.35
C ASP A 67 -13.86 0.87 -3.84
N ASN A 68 -15.09 0.57 -4.22
CA ASN A 68 -15.69 -0.73 -3.92
C ASN A 68 -14.95 -1.81 -4.69
N GLY A 69 -14.48 -2.83 -3.97
CA GLY A 69 -13.81 -3.95 -4.58
C GLY A 69 -14.77 -4.80 -5.41
N TYR A 70 -14.25 -5.41 -6.46
CA TYR A 70 -15.03 -6.26 -7.35
C TYR A 70 -15.67 -7.44 -6.62
N ARG A 71 -14.97 -7.96 -5.60
CA ARG A 71 -15.44 -9.09 -4.80
C ARG A 71 -15.87 -8.68 -3.40
N GLY A 72 -16.31 -7.44 -3.24
CA GLY A 72 -16.63 -6.88 -1.93
C GLY A 72 -15.42 -6.24 -1.28
N GLY A 73 -15.65 -5.62 -0.12
CA GLY A 73 -14.61 -4.88 0.59
C GLY A 73 -14.35 -3.51 -0.01
N TRP A 74 -13.54 -2.73 0.68
CA TRP A 74 -13.09 -1.42 0.21
C TRP A 74 -11.65 -1.58 -0.27
N ARG A 75 -11.42 -1.34 -1.56
CA ARG A 75 -10.12 -1.57 -2.20
C ARG A 75 -9.34 -0.26 -2.29
N ILE A 76 -8.06 -0.33 -1.91
CA ILE A 76 -7.13 0.78 -2.06
C ILE A 76 -5.93 0.27 -2.85
N SER A 77 -5.71 0.85 -4.03
CA SER A 77 -4.60 0.43 -4.90
C SER A 77 -3.29 1.05 -4.42
N TYR A 78 -2.17 0.48 -4.88
CA TYR A 78 -0.85 1.03 -4.60
C TYR A 78 -0.80 2.53 -4.93
N TYR A 79 -1.39 2.93 -6.06
CA TYR A 79 -1.39 4.32 -6.49
C TYR A 79 -2.06 5.24 -5.46
N ASP A 80 -3.09 4.75 -4.78
CA ASP A 80 -3.79 5.53 -3.76
C ASP A 80 -3.13 5.44 -2.39
N ILE A 81 -2.35 4.38 -2.14
CA ILE A 81 -1.62 4.21 -0.88
C ILE A 81 -0.45 5.18 -0.79
N MET A 82 0.29 5.34 -1.88
CA MET A 82 1.51 6.13 -1.87
C MET A 82 1.23 7.62 -2.06
N PRO A 83 2.07 8.49 -1.46
CA PRO A 83 1.95 9.93 -1.70
C PRO A 83 2.12 10.26 -3.18
N LYS A 84 1.38 11.27 -3.64
CA LYS A 84 1.35 11.63 -5.06
C LYS A 84 2.70 12.15 -5.57
N ASN A 85 3.57 12.59 -4.67
CA ASN A 85 4.92 13.06 -5.02
C ASN A 85 5.99 12.00 -4.84
N HIS A 86 5.61 10.75 -4.54
CA HIS A 86 6.59 9.70 -4.29
C HIS A 86 7.31 9.32 -5.59
N PRO A 87 8.67 9.14 -5.55
CA PRO A 87 9.44 8.82 -6.76
C PRO A 87 9.01 7.55 -7.47
N TYR A 88 8.48 6.56 -6.74
CA TYR A 88 8.07 5.28 -7.29
C TYR A 88 6.56 5.14 -7.43
N LEU A 89 5.81 6.27 -7.40
CA LEU A 89 4.36 6.24 -7.56
C LEU A 89 3.93 5.55 -8.84
N HIS A 90 4.65 5.79 -9.92
CA HIS A 90 4.31 5.27 -11.25
C HIS A 90 5.09 4.02 -11.63
N THR A 91 5.74 3.37 -10.66
CA THR A 91 6.42 2.11 -10.94
C THR A 91 5.42 1.07 -11.43
N GLN A 92 5.87 0.18 -12.31
CA GLN A 92 5.08 -0.97 -12.73
C GLN A 92 5.56 -2.26 -12.06
N SER A 93 6.58 -2.16 -11.20
CA SER A 93 7.12 -3.32 -10.48
C SER A 93 6.11 -3.88 -9.50
N MET A 94 5.70 -5.13 -9.70
CA MET A 94 4.78 -5.80 -8.80
C MET A 94 5.40 -5.97 -7.41
N SER A 95 6.71 -6.24 -7.35
CA SER A 95 7.40 -6.41 -6.07
C SER A 95 7.33 -5.16 -5.20
N ILE A 96 7.56 -3.98 -5.80
CA ILE A 96 7.47 -2.71 -5.07
C ILE A 96 6.04 -2.48 -4.60
N ARG A 97 5.07 -2.73 -5.48
CA ARG A 97 3.66 -2.54 -5.16
C ARG A 97 3.19 -3.49 -4.06
N GLU A 98 3.60 -4.76 -4.11
CA GLU A 98 3.24 -5.74 -3.09
C GLU A 98 3.80 -5.37 -1.72
N ILE A 99 5.06 -4.97 -1.67
CA ILE A 99 5.71 -4.61 -0.41
C ILE A 99 5.03 -3.42 0.24
N ALA A 100 4.67 -2.41 -0.55
CA ALA A 100 3.95 -1.25 -0.03
C ALA A 100 2.57 -1.65 0.51
N CYS A 101 1.83 -2.46 -0.26
CA CYS A 101 0.50 -2.90 0.15
C CYS A 101 0.55 -3.77 1.40
N ASP A 102 1.52 -4.68 1.48
CA ASP A 102 1.67 -5.55 2.65
C ASP A 102 1.96 -4.75 3.91
N ALA A 103 2.83 -3.74 3.82
CA ALA A 103 3.16 -2.91 4.96
C ALA A 103 1.96 -2.05 5.39
N PHE A 104 1.23 -1.50 4.42
CA PHE A 104 0.02 -0.73 4.69
C PHE A 104 -1.03 -1.60 5.40
N ARG A 105 -1.25 -2.81 4.87
CA ARG A 105 -2.16 -3.78 5.48
C ARG A 105 -1.76 -4.09 6.92
N ASP A 106 -0.50 -4.43 7.14
CA ASP A 106 -0.02 -4.86 8.45
C ASP A 106 -0.22 -3.76 9.49
N GLU A 107 -0.03 -2.51 9.09
CA GLU A 107 -0.27 -1.39 9.98
C GLU A 107 -1.74 -1.25 10.34
N LEU A 108 -2.64 -1.38 9.35
CA LEU A 108 -4.08 -1.31 9.61
C LEU A 108 -4.56 -2.44 10.50
N VAL A 109 -4.00 -3.63 10.33
CA VAL A 109 -4.36 -4.81 11.16
C VAL A 109 -4.06 -4.54 12.64
N LYS A 110 -3.02 -3.78 12.94
CA LYS A 110 -2.70 -3.41 14.34
C LYS A 110 -3.83 -2.65 15.02
N TYR A 111 -4.67 -1.98 14.25
CA TYR A 111 -5.79 -1.20 14.78
C TYR A 111 -7.11 -1.96 14.74
N GLY A 112 -7.05 -3.28 14.50
CA GLY A 112 -8.22 -4.14 14.57
C GLY A 112 -9.01 -4.27 13.29
N LEU A 113 -8.48 -3.75 12.18
CA LEU A 113 -9.13 -3.85 10.88
C LEU A 113 -8.82 -5.20 10.23
N THR A 114 -9.79 -5.72 9.48
CA THR A 114 -9.58 -6.93 8.67
C THR A 114 -9.19 -6.49 7.27
N VAL A 115 -7.94 -6.74 6.89
CA VAL A 115 -7.36 -6.25 5.64
C VAL A 115 -6.58 -7.36 4.97
N TYR A 116 -6.76 -7.51 3.67
CA TYR A 116 -6.03 -8.46 2.86
C TYR A 116 -5.24 -7.73 1.78
N SER A 117 -4.07 -8.26 1.45
CA SER A 117 -3.32 -7.81 0.28
C SER A 117 -3.62 -8.70 -0.90
N GLU A 118 -3.73 -8.10 -2.06
CA GLU A 118 -3.97 -8.81 -3.31
C GLU A 118 -3.00 -8.30 -4.35
N SER A 119 -2.52 -9.20 -5.20
CA SER A 119 -1.65 -8.81 -6.32
C SER A 119 -1.95 -9.68 -7.52
N ARG A 120 -1.62 -9.14 -8.70
CA ARG A 120 -1.85 -9.83 -9.95
C ARG A 120 -0.76 -9.45 -10.94
N ALA A 121 -0.10 -10.46 -11.51
CA ALA A 121 0.87 -10.23 -12.58
C ALA A 121 0.17 -9.65 -13.82
N ASP A 122 0.86 -8.75 -14.47
CA ASP A 122 0.35 -8.10 -15.67
C ASP A 122 0.42 -9.06 -16.87
#